data_ac5b87709c8e79220cf05f904c086d33
#
_entry.id   ac5b87709c8e79220cf05f904c086d33
#
_cell.length_a   1.000
_cell.length_b   1.000
_cell.length_c   1.000
_cell.angle_alpha   90.00
_cell.angle_beta   90.00
_cell.angle_gamma   90.00
#
_symmetry.space_group_name_H-M   'P 1'
#
loop_
_entity.id
_entity.type
_entity.pdbx_description
1 polymer ?
#
loop_
_entity_poly.entity_id
_entity_poly.type
_entity_poly.pdbx_seq_one_letter_code
_entity_poly.pdbx_strand_id
1 'polypeptide(L)'
;VAVGLGVDGSASNDCSNLMQEVRQAFMMQRLYYGSQITHLDALRWATSGGANVLRRPELGCIAEGTQADLAMFKLDELRFSGYGDPLAALVICGAHQADRVMVAGRWVVIDGQIPGLDLQQLKIDHQREAKRLQEK
;
A
#
# COMPACT_ATOMS: atom_id res chain seq x y z
N VAL A 1 22.53 -1.42 -3.56
CA VAL A 1 21.57 -1.15 -4.65
C VAL A 1 20.32 -0.57 -4.04
N ALA A 2 19.76 0.51 -4.63
CA ALA A 2 18.46 1.06 -4.20
C ALA A 2 17.35 0.08 -4.61
N VAL A 3 16.47 -0.24 -3.66
CA VAL A 3 15.34 -1.16 -3.88
C VAL A 3 14.07 -0.47 -3.40
N GLY A 4 13.02 -0.55 -4.21
CA GLY A 4 11.66 -0.12 -3.86
C GLY A 4 10.66 -1.20 -4.24
N LEU A 5 9.46 -1.15 -3.67
CA LEU A 5 8.35 -2.03 -4.02
C LEU A 5 7.41 -1.34 -5.01
N GLY A 6 6.77 -2.14 -5.85
CA GLY A 6 5.74 -1.71 -6.78
C GLY A 6 4.70 -2.80 -6.97
N VAL A 7 3.49 -2.43 -7.34
CA VAL A 7 2.37 -3.36 -7.55
C VAL A 7 2.33 -3.95 -8.96
N ASP A 8 3.18 -3.47 -9.87
CA ASP A 8 3.14 -3.81 -11.30
C ASP A 8 1.81 -3.40 -11.97
N GLY A 9 1.59 -3.78 -13.21
CA GLY A 9 0.34 -3.53 -13.92
C GLY A 9 -0.76 -4.52 -13.56
N SER A 10 -2.02 -4.08 -13.68
CA SER A 10 -3.18 -4.91 -13.34
C SER A 10 -3.30 -6.20 -14.16
N ALA A 11 -2.65 -6.29 -15.31
CA ALA A 11 -2.57 -7.52 -16.10
C ALA A 11 -1.52 -8.53 -15.59
N SER A 12 -0.59 -8.08 -14.72
CA SER A 12 0.49 -8.89 -14.16
C SER A 12 0.28 -9.16 -12.67
N ASN A 13 -0.45 -8.29 -11.97
CA ASN A 13 -0.79 -8.41 -10.56
C ASN A 13 -2.24 -7.97 -10.32
N ASP A 14 -3.10 -8.95 -10.08
CA ASP A 14 -4.54 -8.76 -9.91
C ASP A 14 -4.91 -7.93 -8.67
N CYS A 15 -4.06 -7.94 -7.64
CA CYS A 15 -4.37 -7.32 -6.36
C CYS A 15 -4.21 -5.80 -6.36
N SER A 16 -3.27 -5.25 -7.13
CA SER A 16 -2.93 -3.81 -7.17
C SER A 16 -2.87 -3.15 -5.78
N ASN A 17 -2.29 -3.85 -4.80
CA ASN A 17 -2.26 -3.43 -3.40
C ASN A 17 -0.84 -3.43 -2.84
N LEU A 18 -0.25 -2.25 -2.69
CA LEU A 18 1.14 -2.12 -2.22
C LEU A 18 1.37 -2.72 -0.83
N MET A 19 0.38 -2.70 0.07
CA MET A 19 0.54 -3.31 1.40
C MET A 19 0.60 -4.84 1.34
N GLN A 20 0.01 -5.47 0.33
CA GLN A 20 0.21 -6.89 0.07
C GLN A 20 1.65 -7.17 -0.39
N GLU A 21 2.19 -6.31 -1.25
CA GLU A 21 3.60 -6.42 -1.68
C GLU A 21 4.56 -6.23 -0.49
N VAL A 22 4.29 -5.29 0.40
CA VAL A 22 5.05 -5.10 1.66
C VAL A 22 5.06 -6.39 2.48
N ARG A 23 3.88 -6.98 2.70
CA ARG A 23 3.75 -8.22 3.46
C ARG A 23 4.46 -9.38 2.75
N GLN A 24 4.28 -9.53 1.46
CA GLN A 24 4.91 -10.60 0.69
C GLN A 24 6.43 -10.47 0.68
N ALA A 25 6.96 -9.26 0.44
CA ALA A 25 8.39 -8.99 0.49
C ALA A 25 8.96 -9.31 1.88
N PHE A 26 8.30 -8.90 2.96
CA PHE A 26 8.68 -9.26 4.32
C PHE A 26 8.77 -10.77 4.50
N MET A 27 7.70 -11.51 4.17
CA MET A 27 7.63 -12.96 4.36
C MET A 27 8.71 -13.69 3.54
N MET A 28 8.87 -13.33 2.27
CA MET A 28 9.86 -13.94 1.38
C MET A 28 11.30 -13.70 1.85
N GLN A 29 11.65 -12.47 2.19
CA GLN A 29 13.00 -12.13 2.65
C GLN A 29 13.30 -12.78 4.00
N ARG A 30 12.28 -12.89 4.85
CA ARG A 30 12.45 -13.57 6.14
C ARG A 30 12.70 -15.07 6.03
N LEU A 31 12.24 -15.74 4.98
CA LEU A 31 12.58 -17.13 4.70
C LEU A 31 14.05 -17.31 4.41
N TYR A 32 14.70 -16.34 3.74
CA TYR A 32 16.11 -16.42 3.37
C TYR A 32 17.05 -15.89 4.45
N TYR A 33 16.66 -14.82 5.13
CA TYR A 33 17.53 -14.05 6.04
C TYR A 33 17.12 -14.11 7.51
N GLY A 34 16.04 -14.83 7.84
CA GLY A 34 15.57 -15.01 9.21
C GLY A 34 15.28 -13.70 9.93
N SER A 35 15.72 -13.61 11.19
CA SER A 35 15.46 -12.45 12.05
C SER A 35 16.21 -11.17 11.65
N GLN A 36 17.11 -11.23 10.67
CA GLN A 36 17.80 -10.04 10.16
C GLN A 36 16.84 -9.09 9.42
N ILE A 37 15.72 -9.61 8.89
CA ILE A 37 14.70 -8.81 8.23
C ILE A 37 13.57 -8.50 9.21
N THR A 38 13.23 -7.23 9.32
CA THR A 38 12.16 -6.72 10.17
C THR A 38 10.98 -6.20 9.33
N HIS A 39 9.82 -6.06 9.94
CA HIS A 39 8.66 -5.42 9.31
C HIS A 39 8.95 -3.96 8.92
N LEU A 40 9.84 -3.27 9.65
CA LEU A 40 10.27 -1.91 9.33
C LEU A 40 11.10 -1.86 8.03
N ASP A 41 11.88 -2.88 7.73
CA ASP A 41 12.63 -2.93 6.48
C ASP A 41 11.68 -3.02 5.28
N ALA A 42 10.64 -3.84 5.38
CA ALA A 42 9.62 -3.94 4.35
C ALA A 42 8.85 -2.62 4.14
N LEU A 43 8.50 -1.91 5.21
CA LEU A 43 7.90 -0.59 5.11
C LEU A 43 8.85 0.44 4.49
N ARG A 44 10.14 0.38 4.82
CA ARG A 44 11.16 1.25 4.19
C ARG A 44 11.29 1.00 2.69
N TRP A 45 11.22 -0.25 2.23
CA TRP A 45 11.25 -0.55 0.79
C TRP A 45 10.07 0.06 0.05
N ALA A 46 8.89 0.11 0.68
CA ALA A 46 7.67 0.71 0.09
C ALA A 46 7.61 2.25 0.21
N THR A 47 8.45 2.87 1.02
CA THR A 47 8.45 4.32 1.28
C THR A 47 9.76 4.95 0.80
N SER A 48 10.73 5.14 1.68
CA SER A 48 12.02 5.75 1.34
C SER A 48 12.80 4.96 0.29
N GLY A 49 12.64 3.63 0.22
CA GLY A 49 13.22 2.81 -0.84
C GLY A 49 12.68 3.18 -2.21
N GLY A 50 11.36 3.29 -2.35
CA GLY A 50 10.71 3.77 -3.57
C GLY A 50 11.15 5.18 -3.96
N ALA A 51 11.19 6.10 -3.00
CA ALA A 51 11.67 7.46 -3.21
C ALA A 51 13.12 7.51 -3.73
N ASN A 52 14.00 6.67 -3.16
CA ASN A 52 15.39 6.56 -3.61
C ASN A 52 15.51 6.02 -5.04
N VAL A 53 14.70 5.03 -5.42
CA VAL A 53 14.66 4.51 -6.81
C VAL A 53 14.22 5.60 -7.78
N LEU A 54 13.23 6.42 -7.39
CA LEU A 54 12.72 7.54 -8.18
C LEU A 54 13.64 8.77 -8.15
N ARG A 55 14.68 8.79 -7.32
CA ARG A 55 15.55 9.95 -7.05
C ARG A 55 14.78 11.18 -6.56
N ARG A 56 13.77 10.95 -5.72
CA ARG A 56 12.89 11.97 -5.15
C ARG A 56 13.10 12.03 -3.63
N PRO A 57 14.13 12.76 -3.13
CA PRO A 57 14.49 12.79 -1.70
C PRO A 57 13.43 13.48 -0.83
N GLU A 58 12.54 14.25 -1.43
CA GLU A 58 11.42 14.91 -0.76
C GLU A 58 10.24 13.98 -0.46
N LEU A 59 10.31 12.71 -0.89
CA LEU A 59 9.27 11.69 -0.70
C LEU A 59 9.73 10.59 0.27
N GLY A 60 8.78 9.80 0.73
CA GLY A 60 9.01 8.54 1.44
C GLY A 60 9.37 8.69 2.92
N CYS A 61 9.30 9.88 3.48
CA CYS A 61 9.46 10.12 4.91
C CYS A 61 8.53 11.25 5.39
N ILE A 62 8.30 11.30 6.69
CA ILE A 62 7.55 12.37 7.36
C ILE A 62 8.57 13.25 8.07
N ALA A 63 8.89 14.40 7.47
CA ALA A 63 9.84 15.38 7.99
C ALA A 63 9.48 16.79 7.50
N GLU A 64 10.00 17.80 8.18
CA GLU A 64 9.87 19.19 7.72
C GLU A 64 10.52 19.38 6.35
N GLY A 65 9.81 20.07 5.46
CA GLY A 65 10.28 20.34 4.10
C GLY A 65 10.06 19.20 3.11
N THR A 66 9.53 18.05 3.54
CA THR A 66 9.15 16.96 2.64
C THR A 66 7.72 17.12 2.12
N GLN A 67 7.42 16.47 1.00
CA GLN A 67 6.08 16.47 0.44
C GLN A 67 5.12 15.64 1.30
N ALA A 68 3.94 16.17 1.56
CA ALA A 68 2.93 15.49 2.34
C ALA A 68 2.17 14.44 1.50
N ASP A 69 2.82 13.30 1.28
CA ASP A 69 2.26 12.07 0.72
C ASP A 69 2.12 11.06 1.85
N LEU A 70 0.90 10.86 2.33
CA LEU A 70 0.60 10.10 3.55
C LEU A 70 -0.47 9.07 3.29
N ALA A 71 -0.31 7.86 3.83
CA ALA A 71 -1.36 6.85 3.92
C ALA A 71 -1.60 6.50 5.40
N MET A 72 -2.84 6.58 5.83
CA MET A 72 -3.27 6.27 7.20
C MET A 72 -4.15 5.03 7.20
N PHE A 73 -3.91 4.14 8.13
CA PHE A 73 -4.63 2.88 8.28
C PHE A 73 -5.25 2.80 9.68
N LYS A 74 -6.50 2.34 9.75
CA LYS A 74 -7.13 1.96 11.01
C LYS A 74 -6.70 0.55 11.39
N LEU A 75 -6.47 0.33 12.70
CA LEU A 75 -6.14 -0.98 13.27
C LEU A 75 -7.22 -1.42 14.29
N ASP A 76 -8.48 -1.11 13.99
CA ASP A 76 -9.65 -1.34 14.84
C ASP A 76 -10.42 -2.64 14.51
N GLU A 77 -10.02 -3.34 13.45
CA GLU A 77 -10.61 -4.65 13.11
C GLU A 77 -10.10 -5.76 14.05
N LEU A 78 -10.91 -6.80 14.24
CA LEU A 78 -10.59 -7.94 15.11
C LEU A 78 -9.23 -8.59 14.79
N ARG A 79 -8.84 -8.65 13.50
CA ARG A 79 -7.54 -9.20 13.07
C ARG A 79 -6.33 -8.45 13.62
N PHE A 80 -6.51 -7.20 14.05
CA PHE A 80 -5.47 -6.40 14.68
C PHE A 80 -5.54 -6.46 16.22
N SER A 81 -6.59 -7.05 16.79
CA SER A 81 -6.79 -7.10 18.23
C SER A 81 -5.61 -7.79 18.92
N GLY A 82 -5.13 -7.20 20.02
CA GLY A 82 -4.05 -7.77 20.82
C GLY A 82 -2.63 -7.52 20.31
N TYR A 83 -2.44 -6.67 19.31
CA TYR A 83 -1.09 -6.31 18.84
C TYR A 83 -0.30 -5.58 19.94
N GLY A 84 1.01 -5.88 20.03
CA GLY A 84 1.97 -5.12 20.86
C GLY A 84 2.71 -4.03 20.08
N ASP A 85 2.84 -4.22 18.75
CA ASP A 85 3.50 -3.31 17.83
C ASP A 85 2.56 -3.02 16.65
N PRO A 86 2.08 -1.76 16.51
CA PRO A 86 1.15 -1.40 15.44
C PRO A 86 1.74 -1.50 14.04
N LEU A 87 3.05 -1.26 13.87
CA LEU A 87 3.70 -1.38 12.56
C LEU A 87 3.88 -2.84 12.16
N ALA A 88 4.19 -3.71 13.12
CA ALA A 88 4.19 -5.14 12.88
C ALA A 88 2.78 -5.64 12.51
N ALA A 89 1.75 -5.21 13.22
CA ALA A 89 0.36 -5.56 12.92
C ALA A 89 -0.04 -5.09 11.51
N LEU A 90 0.30 -3.87 11.14
CA LEU A 90 0.05 -3.31 9.80
C LEU A 90 0.60 -4.21 8.69
N VAL A 91 1.83 -4.69 8.85
CA VAL A 91 2.50 -5.53 7.85
C VAL A 91 2.00 -6.97 7.92
N ILE A 92 2.01 -7.59 9.11
CA ILE A 92 1.82 -9.04 9.26
C ILE A 92 0.34 -9.42 9.15
N CYS A 93 -0.56 -8.65 9.78
CA CYS A 93 -2.00 -8.88 9.67
C CYS A 93 -2.59 -8.39 8.34
N GLY A 94 -1.85 -7.58 7.59
CA GLY A 94 -2.21 -7.11 6.26
C GLY A 94 -3.33 -6.07 6.28
N ALA A 95 -2.97 -4.80 6.35
CA ALA A 95 -3.92 -3.72 6.11
C ALA A 95 -4.21 -3.62 4.61
N HIS A 96 -5.47 -3.83 4.22
CA HIS A 96 -5.85 -3.88 2.80
C HIS A 96 -6.33 -2.54 2.25
N GLN A 97 -6.83 -1.67 3.11
CA GLN A 97 -7.43 -0.40 2.71
C GLN A 97 -6.94 0.73 3.60
N ALA A 98 -6.45 1.80 2.99
CA ALA A 98 -6.15 3.02 3.71
C ALA A 98 -7.46 3.73 4.11
N ASP A 99 -7.52 4.21 5.35
CA ASP A 99 -8.62 5.04 5.83
C ASP A 99 -8.54 6.45 5.22
N ARG A 100 -7.33 7.00 5.14
CA ARG A 100 -7.08 8.30 4.53
C ARG A 100 -5.80 8.27 3.71
N VAL A 101 -5.82 8.97 2.59
CA VAL A 101 -4.62 9.17 1.76
C VAL A 101 -4.52 10.65 1.39
N MET A 102 -3.32 11.18 1.56
CA MET A 102 -2.96 12.52 1.14
C MET A 102 -1.88 12.45 0.06
N VAL A 103 -2.00 13.26 -0.98
CA VAL A 103 -1.01 13.40 -2.05
C VAL A 103 -0.74 14.89 -2.23
N ALA A 104 0.51 15.28 -2.14
CA ALA A 104 0.96 16.68 -2.22
C ALA A 104 0.12 17.63 -1.33
N GLY A 105 -0.19 17.17 -0.10
CA GLY A 105 -0.97 17.93 0.87
C GLY A 105 -2.48 17.95 0.63
N ARG A 106 -3.01 17.21 -0.35
CA ARG A 106 -4.45 17.14 -0.64
C ARG A 106 -5.00 15.76 -0.30
N TRP A 107 -6.13 15.73 0.40
CA TRP A 107 -6.84 14.48 0.67
C TRP A 107 -7.43 13.91 -0.62
N VAL A 108 -7.03 12.68 -0.98
CA VAL A 108 -7.56 11.94 -2.13
C VAL A 108 -8.38 10.72 -1.71
N VAL A 109 -8.22 10.27 -0.46
CA VAL A 109 -9.09 9.29 0.18
C VAL A 109 -9.47 9.82 1.56
N ILE A 110 -10.74 9.71 1.91
CA ILE A 110 -11.31 10.11 3.21
C ILE A 110 -12.27 9.00 3.63
N ASP A 111 -12.09 8.47 4.85
CA ASP A 111 -12.90 7.39 5.41
C ASP A 111 -13.01 6.17 4.45
N GLY A 112 -11.89 5.83 3.81
CA GLY A 112 -11.78 4.72 2.86
C GLY A 112 -12.45 4.96 1.51
N GLN A 113 -12.90 6.19 1.22
CA GLN A 113 -13.60 6.53 -0.02
C GLN A 113 -12.85 7.61 -0.81
N ILE A 114 -12.95 7.56 -2.13
CA ILE A 114 -12.43 8.60 -3.03
C ILE A 114 -13.54 9.63 -3.22
N PRO A 115 -13.35 10.89 -2.79
CA PRO A 115 -14.38 11.91 -2.92
C PRO A 115 -14.82 12.12 -4.37
N GLY A 116 -16.14 12.12 -4.60
CA GLY A 116 -16.73 12.32 -5.93
C GLY A 116 -16.73 11.09 -6.83
N LEU A 117 -16.24 9.92 -6.38
CA LEU A 117 -16.28 8.68 -7.12
C LEU A 117 -17.46 7.81 -6.68
N ASP A 118 -18.37 7.49 -7.60
CA ASP A 118 -19.39 6.46 -7.41
C ASP A 118 -18.80 5.08 -7.68
N LEU A 119 -18.34 4.41 -6.61
CA LEU A 119 -17.76 3.07 -6.69
C LEU A 119 -18.77 2.01 -7.14
N GLN A 120 -20.06 2.19 -6.86
CA GLN A 120 -21.08 1.21 -7.27
C GLN A 120 -21.28 1.29 -8.78
N GLN A 121 -21.42 2.49 -9.31
CA GLN A 121 -21.53 2.67 -10.76
C GLN A 121 -20.26 2.19 -11.47
N LEU A 122 -19.08 2.52 -10.93
CA LEU A 122 -17.81 2.05 -11.49
C LEU A 122 -17.71 0.50 -11.54
N LYS A 123 -18.15 -0.20 -10.50
CA LYS A 123 -18.19 -1.68 -10.49
C LYS A 123 -19.11 -2.24 -11.57
N ILE A 124 -20.30 -1.63 -11.75
CA ILE A 124 -21.25 -2.06 -12.78
C ILE A 124 -20.64 -1.88 -14.18
N ASP A 125 -20.04 -0.71 -14.43
CA ASP A 125 -19.43 -0.41 -15.72
C ASP A 125 -18.22 -1.33 -15.99
N HIS A 126 -17.38 -1.56 -14.99
CA HIS A 126 -16.24 -2.48 -15.10
C HIS A 126 -16.68 -3.92 -15.43
N GLN A 127 -17.70 -4.43 -14.74
CA GLN A 127 -18.23 -5.77 -15.03
C GLN A 127 -18.81 -5.88 -16.44
N ARG A 128 -19.50 -4.85 -16.91
CA ARG A 128 -20.05 -4.81 -18.28
C ARG A 128 -18.93 -4.90 -19.32
N GLU A 129 -17.88 -4.08 -19.16
CA GLU A 129 -16.76 -4.07 -20.10
C GLU A 129 -15.91 -5.36 -20.03
N ALA A 130 -15.71 -5.93 -18.83
CA ALA A 130 -15.02 -7.21 -18.68
C ALA A 130 -15.76 -8.35 -19.41
N LYS A 131 -17.09 -8.42 -19.32
CA LYS A 131 -17.87 -9.42 -20.10
C LYS A 131 -17.71 -9.24 -21.60
N ARG A 132 -17.74 -8.03 -22.11
CA ARG A 132 -17.52 -7.75 -23.54
C ARG A 132 -16.17 -8.23 -24.06
N LEU A 133 -15.13 -8.22 -23.21
CA LEU A 133 -13.81 -8.73 -23.57
C LEU A 133 -13.75 -10.26 -23.54
N GLN A 134 -14.49 -10.91 -22.64
CA GLN A 134 -14.53 -12.38 -22.53
C GLN A 134 -15.37 -13.06 -23.61
N GLU A 135 -16.32 -12.35 -24.22
CA GLU A 135 -17.21 -12.86 -25.26
C GLU A 135 -16.63 -12.73 -26.69
N LYS A 136 -15.39 -12.27 -26.81
CA LYS A 136 -14.61 -12.21 -28.09
C LYS A 136 -13.68 -13.39 -28.23
#